data_b32c238f9b79de6983e2a1bb8394dfb5
#
_entry.id   b32c238f9b79de6983e2a1bb8394dfb5
#
_cell.length_a   1.000
_cell.length_b   1.000
_cell.length_c   1.000
_cell.angle_alpha   90.00
_cell.angle_beta   90.00
_cell.angle_gamma   90.00
#
_symmetry.space_group_name_H-M   'P 1'
#
loop_
_entity.id
_entity.type
_entity.pdbx_description
1 polymer ?
#
loop_
_entity_poly.entity_id
_entity_poly.type
_entity_poly.pdbx_seq_one_letter_code
_entity_poly.pdbx_strand_id
1 'polypeptide(L)'
;MLLAGSCDWLEVSPSNEVNEEDLFAKGSGYRNALNGIYLNMSDNSLYGRNLSYGFIEVLGHQYLPEHLKNTGSYYKTYQFLYDDTDVKSFISVMWSKGYNVIASCNNLIHNISEADAMLFDGVEMEKNMIWGEALALRALMHFELLRMFAPSMEVDDGKAYIPYVDEYPVINTTYYTNAEILKKIEADFKEARRLVAMCDVEQHPEWMQYDVRMRGDGVTTDLPDDVFYAFRGYRMNYYAITAWMARMYMWAKDYDAAFSCSEEVINSTYKDRAYFDFINSAELSKDKKDSKSLIFTISHNNVLTDEYKPFTNNGSGRGTSGADFVCAWKR
;
A
#
# COMPACT_ATOMS: atom_id res chain seq x y z
N MET A 1 11.87 20.47 -58.63
CA MET A 1 10.79 19.92 -57.83
C MET A 1 11.39 18.86 -56.97
N LEU A 2 11.88 19.23 -55.79
CA LEU A 2 12.55 18.31 -54.83
C LEU A 2 11.48 17.87 -53.83
N LEU A 3 11.16 16.57 -53.82
CA LEU A 3 10.32 15.91 -52.83
C LEU A 3 11.17 15.68 -51.59
N ALA A 4 10.89 16.43 -50.54
CA ALA A 4 11.39 16.13 -49.19
C ALA A 4 10.63 14.92 -48.66
N GLY A 5 11.26 13.77 -48.70
CA GLY A 5 10.81 12.58 -47.96
C GLY A 5 10.99 12.83 -46.48
N SER A 6 9.89 12.85 -45.74
CA SER A 6 9.81 12.94 -44.30
C SER A 6 10.56 11.80 -43.64
N CYS A 7 11.44 12.13 -42.72
CA CYS A 7 12.18 11.17 -41.90
C CYS A 7 11.29 10.59 -40.79
N ASP A 8 10.58 9.54 -41.09
CA ASP A 8 9.87 8.70 -40.11
C ASP A 8 10.82 7.65 -39.47
N TRP A 9 12.13 7.83 -39.67
CA TRP A 9 13.15 6.86 -39.26
C TRP A 9 13.78 7.12 -37.88
N LEU A 10 13.34 8.15 -37.15
CA LEU A 10 13.95 8.56 -35.88
C LEU A 10 13.07 8.33 -34.66
N GLU A 11 11.90 7.75 -34.80
CA GLU A 11 11.12 7.23 -33.67
C GLU A 11 11.53 5.79 -33.38
N VAL A 12 12.74 5.60 -32.85
CA VAL A 12 13.10 4.36 -32.18
C VAL A 12 12.48 4.40 -30.79
N SER A 13 11.23 3.95 -30.67
CA SER A 13 10.70 3.55 -29.37
C SER A 13 11.60 2.47 -28.80
N PRO A 14 12.18 2.63 -27.59
CA PRO A 14 12.93 1.56 -26.97
C PRO A 14 12.06 0.31 -26.94
N SER A 15 12.55 -0.81 -27.40
CA SER A 15 11.78 -2.06 -27.57
C SER A 15 11.26 -2.68 -26.26
N ASN A 16 11.44 -2.00 -25.14
CA ASN A 16 11.00 -2.39 -23.79
C ASN A 16 10.06 -1.37 -23.11
N GLU A 17 9.69 -0.27 -23.77
CA GLU A 17 8.69 0.67 -23.26
C GLU A 17 7.34 0.36 -23.91
N VAL A 18 6.36 -0.05 -23.09
CA VAL A 18 4.98 -0.16 -23.53
C VAL A 18 4.43 1.25 -23.61
N ASN A 19 3.94 1.64 -24.80
CA ASN A 19 3.26 2.94 -24.97
C ASN A 19 2.01 2.97 -24.05
N GLU A 20 1.74 4.11 -23.43
CA GLU A 20 0.60 4.28 -22.53
C GLU A 20 -0.74 3.96 -23.23
N GLU A 21 -0.92 4.39 -24.48
CA GLU A 21 -2.11 4.09 -25.27
C GLU A 21 -2.29 2.58 -25.48
N ASP A 22 -1.22 1.84 -25.75
CA ASP A 22 -1.25 0.39 -25.92
C ASP A 22 -1.52 -0.34 -24.59
N LEU A 23 -0.98 0.18 -23.47
CA LEU A 23 -1.20 -0.37 -22.13
C LEU A 23 -2.67 -0.32 -21.76
N PHE A 24 -3.32 0.83 -21.94
CA PHE A 24 -4.70 1.06 -21.54
C PHE A 24 -5.74 0.74 -22.64
N ALA A 25 -5.34 0.14 -23.74
CA ALA A 25 -6.25 -0.31 -24.78
C ALA A 25 -7.12 -1.52 -24.36
N LYS A 26 -6.77 -2.23 -23.30
CA LYS A 26 -7.45 -3.46 -22.84
C LYS A 26 -7.50 -3.53 -21.31
N GLY A 27 -8.51 -4.19 -20.75
CA GLY A 27 -8.65 -4.41 -19.31
C GLY A 27 -7.43 -5.06 -18.65
N SER A 28 -6.74 -5.97 -19.34
CA SER A 28 -5.50 -6.58 -18.85
C SER A 28 -4.37 -5.57 -18.60
N GLY A 29 -4.33 -4.45 -19.35
CA GLY A 29 -3.36 -3.39 -19.14
C GLY A 29 -3.61 -2.64 -17.82
N TYR A 30 -4.87 -2.38 -17.47
CA TYR A 30 -5.24 -1.79 -16.17
C TYR A 30 -4.88 -2.72 -15.01
N ARG A 31 -5.10 -4.05 -15.16
CA ARG A 31 -4.66 -5.05 -14.18
C ARG A 31 -3.13 -5.01 -13.99
N ASN A 32 -2.38 -4.93 -15.08
CA ASN A 32 -0.92 -4.85 -15.05
C ASN A 32 -0.43 -3.55 -14.40
N ALA A 33 -1.04 -2.41 -14.71
CA ALA A 33 -0.72 -1.13 -14.08
C ALA A 33 -0.95 -1.19 -12.56
N LEU A 34 -2.10 -1.70 -12.10
CA LEU A 34 -2.39 -1.88 -10.69
C LEU A 34 -1.41 -2.84 -10.00
N ASN A 35 -1.07 -3.97 -10.61
CA ASN A 35 -0.08 -4.89 -10.09
C ASN A 35 1.33 -4.24 -10.01
N GLY A 36 1.68 -3.38 -10.98
CA GLY A 36 2.89 -2.57 -10.95
C GLY A 36 2.95 -1.61 -9.76
N ILE A 37 1.82 -1.02 -9.38
CA ILE A 37 1.71 -0.16 -8.18
C ILE A 37 2.02 -0.99 -6.92
N TYR A 38 1.40 -2.15 -6.74
CA TYR A 38 1.69 -3.03 -5.59
C TYR A 38 3.15 -3.49 -5.56
N LEU A 39 3.72 -3.81 -6.73
CA LEU A 39 5.14 -4.18 -6.84
C LEU A 39 6.05 -3.02 -6.42
N ASN A 40 5.78 -1.79 -6.87
CA ASN A 40 6.52 -0.61 -6.44
C ASN A 40 6.40 -0.36 -4.93
N MET A 41 5.23 -0.58 -4.34
CA MET A 41 5.03 -0.48 -2.89
C MET A 41 5.79 -1.56 -2.12
N SER A 42 6.04 -2.73 -2.71
CA SER A 42 6.81 -3.81 -2.09
C SER A 42 8.33 -3.60 -2.13
N ASP A 43 8.81 -2.50 -2.74
CA ASP A 43 10.24 -2.12 -2.74
C ASP A 43 10.73 -1.94 -1.30
N ASN A 44 12.01 -2.30 -1.06
CA ASN A 44 12.62 -2.23 0.27
C ASN A 44 12.71 -0.81 0.84
N SER A 45 12.65 0.20 0.00
CA SER A 45 12.56 1.60 0.42
C SER A 45 11.19 1.98 0.99
N LEU A 46 10.16 1.18 0.70
CA LEU A 46 8.80 1.34 1.18
C LEU A 46 8.38 0.16 2.07
N TYR A 47 7.28 -0.51 1.75
CA TYR A 47 6.72 -1.57 2.58
C TYR A 47 7.50 -2.89 2.57
N GLY A 48 8.39 -3.10 1.59
CA GLY A 48 9.30 -4.24 1.62
C GLY A 48 10.20 -4.25 2.84
N ARG A 49 10.57 -3.07 3.39
CA ARG A 49 11.38 -2.96 4.60
C ARG A 49 11.17 -1.65 5.39
N ASN A 50 11.42 -0.48 4.78
CA ASN A 50 11.59 0.77 5.55
C ASN A 50 10.30 1.30 6.17
N LEU A 51 9.14 1.12 5.55
CA LEU A 51 7.83 1.48 6.11
C LEU A 51 7.17 0.34 6.90
N SER A 52 7.87 -0.79 7.11
CA SER A 52 7.38 -1.93 7.89
C SER A 52 8.29 -2.20 9.09
N TYR A 53 9.34 -2.99 8.92
CA TYR A 53 10.22 -3.41 10.01
C TYR A 53 11.62 -2.73 9.99
N GLY A 54 11.88 -1.84 9.03
CA GLY A 54 13.17 -1.17 8.86
C GLY A 54 13.21 0.22 9.51
N PHE A 55 13.33 1.25 8.68
CA PHE A 55 13.59 2.63 9.11
C PHE A 55 12.57 3.15 10.14
N ILE A 56 11.26 2.95 9.88
CA ILE A 56 10.21 3.50 10.75
C ILE A 56 10.20 2.86 12.14
N GLU A 57 10.43 1.55 12.24
CA GLU A 57 10.47 0.83 13.51
C GLU A 57 11.75 1.14 14.29
N VAL A 58 12.87 1.36 13.60
CA VAL A 58 14.11 1.84 14.22
C VAL A 58 13.93 3.26 14.76
N LEU A 59 13.32 4.15 13.99
CA LEU A 59 13.00 5.51 14.39
C LEU A 59 12.03 5.53 15.59
N GLY A 60 11.08 4.60 15.62
CA GLY A 60 10.14 4.39 16.71
C GLY A 60 10.72 3.68 17.94
N HIS A 61 12.04 3.41 17.97
CA HIS A 61 12.74 2.71 19.06
C HIS A 61 12.16 1.32 19.40
N GLN A 62 11.65 0.59 18.37
CA GLN A 62 11.16 -0.77 18.56
C GLN A 62 12.29 -1.81 18.65
N TYR A 63 13.53 -1.40 18.38
CA TYR A 63 14.73 -2.23 18.51
C TYR A 63 15.60 -1.74 19.66
N LEU A 64 16.24 -2.70 20.34
CA LEU A 64 17.26 -2.37 21.35
C LEU A 64 18.55 -1.89 20.65
N PRO A 65 19.19 -0.80 21.12
CA PRO A 65 20.35 -0.22 20.44
C PRO A 65 21.54 -1.17 20.35
N GLU A 66 21.71 -2.11 21.29
CA GLU A 66 22.74 -3.14 21.28
C GLU A 66 22.60 -4.15 20.14
N HIS A 67 21.41 -4.25 19.54
CA HIS A 67 21.15 -5.10 18.37
C HIS A 67 21.43 -4.39 17.05
N LEU A 68 21.67 -3.09 17.09
CA LEU A 68 22.01 -2.30 15.92
C LEU A 68 23.53 -2.15 15.84
N LYS A 69 24.11 -2.32 14.64
CA LYS A 69 25.51 -2.08 14.42
C LYS A 69 25.83 -0.59 14.66
N ASN A 70 26.63 -0.27 15.65
CA ASN A 70 26.91 1.09 16.15
C ASN A 70 27.50 2.08 15.12
N THR A 71 27.98 1.60 13.97
CA THR A 71 28.42 2.43 12.83
C THR A 71 27.45 2.38 11.65
N GLY A 72 26.36 1.64 11.77
CA GLY A 72 25.41 1.44 10.68
C GLY A 72 24.37 2.55 10.58
N SER A 73 23.76 2.68 9.40
CA SER A 73 22.73 3.69 9.09
C SER A 73 21.53 3.59 10.03
N TYR A 74 21.12 2.38 10.40
CA TYR A 74 20.00 2.20 11.34
C TYR A 74 20.34 2.65 12.76
N TYR A 75 21.57 2.48 13.24
CA TYR A 75 21.98 3.01 14.54
C TYR A 75 21.99 4.55 14.54
N LYS A 76 22.43 5.17 13.44
CA LYS A 76 22.35 6.62 13.24
C LYS A 76 20.89 7.10 13.19
N THR A 77 20.00 6.34 12.54
CA THR A 77 18.55 6.60 12.54
C THR A 77 17.97 6.52 13.96
N TYR A 78 18.34 5.50 14.73
CA TYR A 78 17.96 5.35 16.14
C TYR A 78 18.36 6.57 16.99
N GLN A 79 19.51 7.18 16.68
CA GLN A 79 20.01 8.37 17.36
C GLN A 79 19.46 9.68 16.79
N PHE A 80 18.51 9.65 15.84
CA PHE A 80 17.93 10.82 15.18
C PHE A 80 18.94 11.71 14.47
N LEU A 81 20.05 11.14 13.96
CA LEU A 81 21.10 11.89 13.26
C LEU A 81 20.65 12.22 11.82
N TYR A 82 19.64 13.07 11.68
CA TYR A 82 19.03 13.41 10.39
C TYR A 82 20.00 14.09 9.40
N ASP A 83 21.09 14.70 9.90
CA ASP A 83 22.11 15.33 9.07
C ASP A 83 23.14 14.35 8.50
N ASP A 84 23.16 13.12 8.98
CA ASP A 84 24.03 12.07 8.45
C ASP A 84 23.62 11.69 7.02
N THR A 85 24.61 11.47 6.15
CA THR A 85 24.41 11.19 4.72
C THR A 85 23.57 9.93 4.47
N ASP A 86 23.77 8.87 5.26
CA ASP A 86 23.06 7.62 5.10
C ASP A 86 21.59 7.78 5.51
N VAL A 87 21.33 8.51 6.61
CA VAL A 87 19.97 8.78 7.09
C VAL A 87 19.22 9.68 6.10
N LYS A 88 19.88 10.73 5.58
CA LYS A 88 19.32 11.57 4.50
C LYS A 88 18.98 10.75 3.27
N SER A 89 19.81 9.78 2.91
CA SER A 89 19.55 8.89 1.78
C SER A 89 18.27 8.06 1.99
N PHE A 90 18.06 7.46 3.16
CA PHE A 90 16.81 6.76 3.47
C PHE A 90 15.58 7.68 3.31
N ILE A 91 15.64 8.87 3.92
CA ILE A 91 14.54 9.84 3.89
C ILE A 91 14.24 10.27 2.44
N SER A 92 15.26 10.62 1.67
CA SER A 92 15.14 11.08 0.28
C SER A 92 14.55 9.98 -0.63
N VAL A 93 15.00 8.75 -0.46
CA VAL A 93 14.51 7.62 -1.28
C VAL A 93 13.06 7.28 -0.92
N MET A 94 12.69 7.27 0.36
CA MET A 94 11.29 7.05 0.77
C MET A 94 10.35 8.13 0.20
N TRP A 95 10.77 9.39 0.25
CA TRP A 95 10.04 10.50 -0.37
C TRP A 95 9.82 10.28 -1.88
N SER A 96 10.92 10.07 -2.61
CA SER A 96 10.87 9.92 -4.06
C SER A 96 10.06 8.69 -4.49
N LYS A 97 10.26 7.56 -3.84
CA LYS A 97 9.51 6.33 -4.13
C LYS A 97 8.03 6.44 -3.76
N GLY A 98 7.70 7.12 -2.66
CA GLY A 98 6.31 7.39 -2.29
C GLY A 98 5.58 8.19 -3.36
N TYR A 99 6.19 9.28 -3.85
CA TYR A 99 5.59 10.06 -4.93
C TYR A 99 5.60 9.34 -6.30
N ASN A 100 6.53 8.42 -6.56
CA ASN A 100 6.45 7.57 -7.75
C ASN A 100 5.25 6.61 -7.71
N VAL A 101 4.92 6.05 -6.53
CA VAL A 101 3.70 5.26 -6.36
C VAL A 101 2.46 6.13 -6.60
N ILE A 102 2.42 7.34 -6.02
CA ILE A 102 1.32 8.31 -6.24
C ILE A 102 1.16 8.64 -7.72
N ALA A 103 2.26 8.91 -8.43
CA ALA A 103 2.22 9.20 -9.87
C ALA A 103 1.67 8.01 -10.68
N SER A 104 2.07 6.78 -10.33
CA SER A 104 1.52 5.56 -10.95
C SER A 104 0.03 5.39 -10.67
N CYS A 105 -0.43 5.70 -9.45
CA CYS A 105 -1.86 5.72 -9.12
C CYS A 105 -2.61 6.77 -9.94
N ASN A 106 -2.08 7.98 -10.05
CA ASN A 106 -2.70 9.06 -10.81
C ASN A 106 -2.84 8.73 -12.29
N ASN A 107 -1.80 8.12 -12.89
CA ASN A 107 -1.89 7.66 -14.28
C ASN A 107 -3.01 6.62 -14.45
N LEU A 108 -3.05 5.61 -13.58
CA LEU A 108 -4.12 4.60 -13.64
C LEU A 108 -5.51 5.20 -13.42
N ILE A 109 -5.67 6.10 -12.45
CA ILE A 109 -6.94 6.78 -12.14
C ILE A 109 -7.40 7.64 -13.32
N HIS A 110 -6.49 8.39 -13.94
CA HIS A 110 -6.78 9.21 -15.11
C HIS A 110 -7.36 8.37 -16.25
N ASN A 111 -6.69 7.29 -16.60
CA ASN A 111 -7.10 6.43 -17.70
C ASN A 111 -8.37 5.64 -17.40
N ILE A 112 -8.55 5.13 -16.16
CA ILE A 112 -9.70 4.28 -15.83
C ILE A 112 -10.99 5.08 -15.68
N SER A 113 -10.93 6.35 -15.28
CA SER A 113 -12.12 7.18 -15.09
C SER A 113 -12.98 7.27 -16.35
N GLU A 114 -12.35 7.39 -17.51
CA GLU A 114 -12.98 7.54 -18.82
C GLU A 114 -13.11 6.20 -19.58
N ALA A 115 -12.55 5.10 -19.06
CA ALA A 115 -12.54 3.81 -19.73
C ALA A 115 -13.96 3.22 -19.85
N ASP A 116 -14.26 2.60 -20.98
CA ASP A 116 -15.47 1.80 -21.14
C ASP A 116 -15.40 0.54 -20.28
N ALA A 117 -16.42 0.28 -19.47
CA ALA A 117 -16.50 -0.91 -18.64
C ALA A 117 -16.42 -2.23 -19.43
N MET A 118 -16.82 -2.20 -20.70
CA MET A 118 -16.74 -3.35 -21.61
C MET A 118 -15.31 -3.79 -21.96
N LEU A 119 -14.29 -2.99 -21.61
CA LEU A 119 -12.87 -3.38 -21.73
C LEU A 119 -12.47 -4.43 -20.68
N PHE A 120 -13.22 -4.57 -19.60
CA PHE A 120 -12.89 -5.41 -18.46
C PHE A 120 -13.70 -6.70 -18.49
N ASP A 121 -13.08 -7.84 -18.16
CA ASP A 121 -13.76 -9.14 -18.12
C ASP A 121 -14.89 -9.14 -17.10
N GLY A 122 -14.71 -8.52 -15.95
CA GLY A 122 -15.72 -8.33 -14.90
C GLY A 122 -16.56 -7.07 -15.08
N VAL A 123 -16.51 -6.45 -16.27
CA VAL A 123 -17.27 -5.26 -16.64
C VAL A 123 -17.16 -4.16 -15.57
N GLU A 124 -18.26 -3.62 -15.08
CA GLU A 124 -18.30 -2.52 -14.11
C GLU A 124 -17.68 -2.89 -12.75
N MET A 125 -17.86 -4.14 -12.30
CA MET A 125 -17.30 -4.61 -11.04
C MET A 125 -15.77 -4.54 -11.06
N GLU A 126 -15.15 -5.04 -12.11
CA GLU A 126 -13.70 -5.05 -12.24
C GLU A 126 -13.13 -3.63 -12.42
N LYS A 127 -13.77 -2.82 -13.27
CA LYS A 127 -13.40 -1.41 -13.43
C LYS A 127 -13.40 -0.70 -12.08
N ASN A 128 -14.49 -0.81 -11.32
CA ASN A 128 -14.65 -0.17 -10.03
C ASN A 128 -13.66 -0.70 -8.99
N MET A 129 -13.38 -2.00 -9.00
CA MET A 129 -12.39 -2.61 -8.10
C MET A 129 -10.99 -2.05 -8.37
N ILE A 130 -10.54 -2.02 -9.62
CA ILE A 130 -9.22 -1.49 -10.01
C ILE A 130 -9.12 0.00 -9.67
N TRP A 131 -10.15 0.77 -10.00
CA TRP A 131 -10.19 2.21 -9.72
C TRP A 131 -10.16 2.51 -8.23
N GLY A 132 -11.02 1.83 -7.45
CA GLY A 132 -11.07 1.99 -6.01
C GLY A 132 -9.76 1.60 -5.33
N GLU A 133 -9.12 0.51 -5.75
CA GLU A 133 -7.80 0.14 -5.23
C GLU A 133 -6.74 1.21 -5.52
N ALA A 134 -6.72 1.79 -6.73
CA ALA A 134 -5.77 2.84 -7.09
C ALA A 134 -5.96 4.12 -6.24
N LEU A 135 -7.21 4.55 -6.02
CA LEU A 135 -7.54 5.66 -5.12
C LEU A 135 -7.10 5.39 -3.69
N ALA A 136 -7.37 4.19 -3.17
CA ALA A 136 -6.98 3.81 -1.81
C ALA A 136 -5.46 3.78 -1.62
N LEU A 137 -4.71 3.30 -2.62
CA LEU A 137 -3.24 3.28 -2.59
C LEU A 137 -2.66 4.69 -2.68
N ARG A 138 -3.26 5.58 -3.46
CA ARG A 138 -2.90 7.01 -3.50
C ARG A 138 -3.11 7.68 -2.13
N ALA A 139 -4.27 7.47 -1.54
CA ALA A 139 -4.61 7.98 -0.21
C ALA A 139 -3.66 7.46 0.85
N LEU A 140 -3.37 6.15 0.84
CA LEU A 140 -2.43 5.50 1.76
C LEU A 140 -1.04 6.12 1.66
N MET A 141 -0.50 6.28 0.46
CA MET A 141 0.85 6.84 0.29
C MET A 141 0.92 8.30 0.72
N HIS A 142 -0.10 9.13 0.43
CA HIS A 142 -0.15 10.49 0.95
C HIS A 142 -0.25 10.51 2.48
N PHE A 143 -1.01 9.61 3.09
CA PHE A 143 -1.12 9.51 4.53
C PHE A 143 0.21 9.12 5.19
N GLU A 144 0.96 8.17 4.62
CA GLU A 144 2.28 7.81 5.11
C GLU A 144 3.27 8.97 4.98
N LEU A 145 3.27 9.68 3.84
CA LEU A 145 4.10 10.87 3.65
C LEU A 145 3.72 11.98 4.63
N LEU A 146 2.42 12.23 4.87
CA LEU A 146 1.97 13.19 5.86
C LEU A 146 2.51 12.86 7.26
N ARG A 147 2.39 11.59 7.68
CA ARG A 147 2.86 11.15 9.00
C ARG A 147 4.38 11.25 9.19
N MET A 148 5.14 11.08 8.11
CA MET A 148 6.61 11.13 8.16
C MET A 148 7.18 12.55 8.05
N PHE A 149 6.54 13.42 7.27
CA PHE A 149 7.12 14.70 6.86
C PHE A 149 6.37 15.94 7.36
N ALA A 150 5.28 15.76 8.11
CA ALA A 150 4.54 16.85 8.74
C ALA A 150 4.45 16.65 10.26
N PRO A 151 4.25 17.71 11.06
CA PRO A 151 4.00 17.58 12.48
C PRO A 151 2.70 16.82 12.73
N SER A 152 2.63 16.11 13.86
CA SER A 152 1.36 15.48 14.28
C SER A 152 0.30 16.54 14.59
N MET A 153 -0.97 16.14 14.54
CA MET A 153 -2.10 17.05 14.88
C MET A 153 -2.03 17.61 16.31
N GLU A 154 -1.16 17.06 17.18
CA GLU A 154 -0.94 17.59 18.53
C GLU A 154 -0.15 18.90 18.52
N VAL A 155 0.79 19.02 17.60
CA VAL A 155 1.74 20.14 17.51
C VAL A 155 1.68 20.81 16.13
N ASP A 156 0.55 20.66 15.42
CA ASP A 156 0.32 21.26 14.11
C ASP A 156 0.36 22.80 14.22
N ASP A 157 1.17 23.42 13.40
CA ASP A 157 1.34 24.89 13.35
C ASP A 157 0.59 25.54 12.17
N GLY A 158 -0.23 24.76 11.46
CA GLY A 158 -1.06 25.21 10.34
C GLY A 158 -0.28 25.54 9.07
N LYS A 159 1.01 25.16 8.98
CA LYS A 159 1.79 25.33 7.76
C LYS A 159 1.57 24.19 6.77
N ALA A 160 1.92 24.44 5.53
CA ALA A 160 1.89 23.47 4.46
C ALA A 160 3.23 22.73 4.38
N TYR A 161 3.22 21.40 4.59
CA TYR A 161 4.44 20.60 4.70
C TYR A 161 4.66 19.67 3.50
N ILE A 162 3.60 19.10 2.96
CA ILE A 162 3.67 18.19 1.83
C ILE A 162 2.67 18.56 0.73
N PRO A 163 2.94 18.24 -0.53
CA PRO A 163 1.94 18.37 -1.58
C PRO A 163 0.96 17.19 -1.56
N TYR A 164 -0.28 17.45 -1.97
CA TYR A 164 -1.20 16.42 -2.40
C TYR A 164 -1.29 16.42 -3.92
N VAL A 165 -0.87 15.31 -4.54
CA VAL A 165 -0.76 15.19 -5.99
C VAL A 165 -1.87 14.26 -6.48
N ASP A 166 -2.90 14.81 -7.11
CA ASP A 166 -4.09 14.10 -7.59
C ASP A 166 -4.37 14.29 -9.09
N GLU A 167 -3.41 14.85 -9.82
CA GLU A 167 -3.51 15.12 -11.25
C GLU A 167 -2.50 14.28 -12.07
N TYR A 168 -2.85 13.99 -13.32
CA TYR A 168 -1.97 13.36 -14.31
C TYR A 168 -2.21 13.97 -15.70
N PRO A 169 -1.16 14.39 -16.42
CA PRO A 169 0.21 14.58 -15.92
C PRO A 169 0.30 15.68 -14.86
N VAL A 170 1.28 15.59 -13.96
CA VAL A 170 1.48 16.62 -12.92
C VAL A 170 2.02 17.89 -13.58
N ILE A 171 1.23 18.98 -13.52
CA ILE A 171 1.63 20.29 -14.09
C ILE A 171 2.20 21.18 -12.98
N ASN A 172 1.54 21.21 -11.84
CA ASN A 172 1.94 22.03 -10.70
C ASN A 172 1.85 21.24 -9.40
N THR A 173 2.72 21.56 -8.45
CA THR A 173 2.74 20.93 -7.14
C THR A 173 2.35 21.97 -6.09
N THR A 174 1.18 21.78 -5.49
CA THR A 174 0.67 22.65 -4.42
C THR A 174 0.85 21.96 -3.07
N TYR A 175 1.44 22.69 -2.12
CA TYR A 175 1.58 22.27 -0.74
C TYR A 175 0.33 22.65 0.05
N TYR A 176 -0.08 21.78 0.97
CA TYR A 176 -1.29 21.94 1.75
C TYR A 176 -1.02 21.79 3.26
N THR A 177 -1.90 22.38 4.07
CA THR A 177 -1.92 22.16 5.52
C THR A 177 -2.33 20.73 5.86
N ASN A 178 -2.00 20.27 7.08
CA ASN A 178 -2.40 18.93 7.54
C ASN A 178 -3.90 18.70 7.39
N ALA A 179 -4.71 19.68 7.77
CA ALA A 179 -6.17 19.59 7.69
C ALA A 179 -6.69 19.46 6.24
N GLU A 180 -6.07 20.17 5.28
CA GLU A 180 -6.44 20.07 3.86
C GLU A 180 -6.02 18.73 3.27
N ILE A 181 -4.81 18.25 3.60
CA ILE A 181 -4.33 16.92 3.18
C ILE A 181 -5.26 15.82 3.69
N LEU A 182 -5.64 15.86 4.97
CA LEU A 182 -6.55 14.87 5.56
C LEU A 182 -7.91 14.83 4.87
N LYS A 183 -8.46 15.99 4.50
CA LYS A 183 -9.73 16.05 3.74
C LYS A 183 -9.60 15.38 2.37
N LYS A 184 -8.48 15.59 1.68
CA LYS A 184 -8.22 14.97 0.38
C LYS A 184 -8.03 13.45 0.50
N ILE A 185 -7.25 13.00 1.51
CA ILE A 185 -7.08 11.57 1.84
C ILE A 185 -8.44 10.93 2.16
N GLU A 186 -9.24 11.59 2.98
CA GLU A 186 -10.58 11.11 3.34
C GLU A 186 -11.50 10.97 2.12
N ALA A 187 -11.47 11.94 1.23
CA ALA A 187 -12.26 11.90 0.00
C ALA A 187 -11.86 10.71 -0.90
N ASP A 188 -10.55 10.50 -1.08
CA ASP A 188 -10.04 9.35 -1.84
C ASP A 188 -10.43 8.02 -1.19
N PHE A 189 -10.28 7.86 0.12
CA PHE A 189 -10.68 6.65 0.82
C PHE A 189 -12.19 6.39 0.75
N LYS A 190 -13.02 7.41 0.90
CA LYS A 190 -14.48 7.27 0.81
C LYS A 190 -14.92 6.81 -0.59
N GLU A 191 -14.36 7.43 -1.63
CA GLU A 191 -14.67 7.02 -3.00
C GLU A 191 -14.11 5.64 -3.33
N ALA A 192 -12.87 5.34 -2.92
CA ALA A 192 -12.28 4.02 -3.05
C ALA A 192 -13.17 2.94 -2.42
N ARG A 193 -13.59 3.17 -1.18
CA ARG A 193 -14.46 2.25 -0.44
C ARG A 193 -15.79 2.02 -1.14
N ARG A 194 -16.42 3.07 -1.66
CA ARG A 194 -17.65 2.98 -2.44
C ARG A 194 -17.48 2.12 -3.69
N LEU A 195 -16.37 2.30 -4.40
CA LEU A 195 -16.10 1.56 -5.64
C LEU A 195 -15.81 0.06 -5.38
N VAL A 196 -14.96 -0.26 -4.40
CA VAL A 196 -14.64 -1.67 -4.12
C VAL A 196 -15.78 -2.42 -3.44
N ALA A 197 -16.75 -1.71 -2.82
CA ALA A 197 -17.92 -2.34 -2.19
C ALA A 197 -18.71 -3.22 -3.16
N MET A 198 -18.79 -2.84 -4.44
CA MET A 198 -19.46 -3.64 -5.46
C MET A 198 -18.92 -5.08 -5.52
N CYS A 199 -17.60 -5.26 -5.46
CA CYS A 199 -16.98 -6.58 -5.44
C CYS A 199 -17.07 -7.22 -4.04
N ASP A 200 -16.54 -6.53 -3.02
CA ASP A 200 -16.19 -7.14 -1.72
C ASP A 200 -17.40 -7.29 -0.77
N VAL A 201 -18.49 -6.52 -1.00
CA VAL A 201 -19.66 -6.48 -0.12
C VAL A 201 -20.95 -6.90 -0.84
N GLU A 202 -21.14 -6.42 -2.09
CA GLU A 202 -22.44 -6.58 -2.76
C GLU A 202 -22.51 -7.86 -3.59
N GLN A 203 -21.50 -8.14 -4.43
CA GLN A 203 -21.53 -9.24 -5.38
C GLN A 203 -20.84 -10.50 -4.86
N HIS A 204 -19.69 -10.35 -4.20
CA HIS A 204 -18.84 -11.47 -3.79
C HIS A 204 -18.34 -11.38 -2.33
N PRO A 205 -19.26 -11.22 -1.35
CA PRO A 205 -18.86 -11.16 0.06
C PRO A 205 -18.17 -12.45 0.55
N GLU A 206 -18.41 -13.60 -0.10
CA GLU A 206 -17.74 -14.87 0.17
C GLU A 206 -16.22 -14.81 -0.06
N TRP A 207 -15.76 -13.98 -0.99
CA TRP A 207 -14.32 -13.85 -1.28
C TRP A 207 -13.53 -13.19 -0.14
N MET A 208 -14.22 -12.54 0.80
CA MET A 208 -13.64 -11.96 2.00
C MET A 208 -13.42 -12.98 3.14
N GLN A 209 -13.94 -14.21 3.04
CA GLN A 209 -13.63 -15.27 4.02
C GLN A 209 -12.12 -15.56 4.03
N TYR A 210 -11.53 -15.83 5.22
CA TYR A 210 -10.07 -15.92 5.38
C TYR A 210 -9.43 -17.00 4.50
N ASP A 211 -10.13 -18.10 4.29
CA ASP A 211 -9.72 -19.23 3.46
C ASP A 211 -9.66 -18.88 1.96
N VAL A 212 -10.47 -17.93 1.51
CA VAL A 212 -10.44 -17.40 0.13
C VAL A 212 -9.48 -16.22 0.02
N ARG A 213 -9.60 -15.20 0.91
CA ARG A 213 -8.83 -13.97 0.79
C ARG A 213 -7.33 -14.14 1.06
N MET A 214 -6.91 -15.13 1.88
CA MET A 214 -5.51 -15.27 2.32
C MET A 214 -4.83 -16.57 1.88
N ARG A 215 -5.55 -17.66 1.72
CA ARG A 215 -4.92 -18.98 1.58
C ARG A 215 -5.13 -19.63 0.22
N GLY A 216 -6.36 -19.69 -0.26
CA GLY A 216 -6.69 -20.37 -1.51
C GLY A 216 -6.18 -21.82 -1.55
N ASP A 217 -6.27 -22.56 -0.43
CA ASP A 217 -5.68 -23.89 -0.27
C ASP A 217 -6.44 -25.02 -0.96
N GLY A 218 -7.39 -24.66 -1.82
CA GLY A 218 -8.18 -25.61 -2.62
C GLY A 218 -9.21 -26.39 -1.82
N VAL A 219 -9.40 -26.09 -0.55
CA VAL A 219 -10.44 -26.70 0.30
C VAL A 219 -11.78 -25.97 0.13
N THR A 220 -11.74 -24.72 -0.36
CA THR A 220 -12.94 -23.91 -0.54
C THR A 220 -13.46 -24.04 -1.97
N THR A 221 -14.78 -24.18 -2.10
CA THR A 221 -15.48 -24.16 -3.39
C THR A 221 -15.80 -22.73 -3.87
N ASP A 222 -15.43 -21.73 -3.08
CA ASP A 222 -15.84 -20.32 -3.29
C ASP A 222 -14.73 -19.47 -3.93
N LEU A 223 -13.66 -20.11 -4.43
CA LEU A 223 -12.61 -19.40 -5.17
C LEU A 223 -13.16 -18.87 -6.50
N PRO A 224 -12.86 -17.62 -6.87
CA PRO A 224 -13.20 -17.12 -8.20
C PRO A 224 -12.41 -17.88 -9.27
N ASP A 225 -13.02 -18.08 -10.44
CA ASP A 225 -12.38 -18.74 -11.59
C ASP A 225 -11.15 -17.95 -12.09
N ASP A 226 -11.22 -16.62 -12.03
CA ASP A 226 -10.11 -15.76 -12.39
C ASP A 226 -9.29 -15.38 -11.13
N VAL A 227 -8.02 -15.78 -11.13
CA VAL A 227 -7.05 -15.50 -10.05
C VAL A 227 -6.93 -14.01 -9.74
N PHE A 228 -7.24 -13.13 -10.67
CA PHE A 228 -7.19 -11.68 -10.44
C PHE A 228 -8.14 -11.23 -9.32
N TYR A 229 -9.28 -11.88 -9.17
CA TYR A 229 -10.26 -11.59 -8.10
C TYR A 229 -9.96 -12.34 -6.80
N ALA A 230 -9.09 -13.35 -6.85
CA ALA A 230 -8.72 -14.12 -5.67
C ALA A 230 -7.81 -13.33 -4.72
N PHE A 231 -7.64 -13.85 -3.52
CA PHE A 231 -6.66 -13.35 -2.57
C PHE A 231 -6.84 -11.87 -2.20
N ARG A 232 -8.09 -11.46 -1.96
CA ARG A 232 -8.43 -10.07 -1.59
C ARG A 232 -7.66 -9.53 -0.38
N GLY A 233 -7.09 -10.38 0.48
CA GLY A 233 -6.23 -9.99 1.59
C GLY A 233 -4.85 -9.46 1.16
N TYR A 234 -4.43 -9.69 -0.08
CA TYR A 234 -3.20 -9.11 -0.65
C TYR A 234 -3.49 -7.86 -1.51
N ARG A 235 -4.73 -7.39 -1.49
CA ARG A 235 -5.18 -6.22 -2.24
C ARG A 235 -5.93 -5.26 -1.33
N MET A 236 -6.05 -4.00 -1.73
CA MET A 236 -6.75 -2.97 -0.98
C MET A 236 -8.26 -3.21 -1.06
N ASN A 237 -8.74 -4.13 -0.21
CA ASN A 237 -10.15 -4.50 -0.11
C ASN A 237 -10.95 -3.50 0.73
N TYR A 238 -12.28 -3.63 0.74
CA TYR A 238 -13.21 -2.76 1.45
C TYR A 238 -12.86 -2.59 2.94
N TYR A 239 -12.56 -3.67 3.64
CA TYR A 239 -12.23 -3.64 5.07
C TYR A 239 -10.82 -3.10 5.33
N ALA A 240 -9.90 -3.30 4.39
CA ALA A 240 -8.57 -2.67 4.46
C ALA A 240 -8.68 -1.15 4.36
N ILE A 241 -9.49 -0.64 3.42
CA ILE A 241 -9.76 0.80 3.29
C ILE A 241 -10.40 1.33 4.56
N THR A 242 -11.42 0.63 5.10
CA THR A 242 -12.09 1.01 6.35
C THR A 242 -11.12 1.05 7.54
N ALA A 243 -10.21 0.07 7.65
CA ALA A 243 -9.18 0.06 8.69
C ALA A 243 -8.17 1.21 8.54
N TRP A 244 -7.79 1.55 7.29
CA TRP A 244 -6.93 2.71 7.03
C TRP A 244 -7.64 4.04 7.33
N MET A 245 -8.94 4.14 7.06
CA MET A 245 -9.76 5.29 7.49
C MET A 245 -9.78 5.40 9.01
N ALA A 246 -9.97 4.31 9.74
CA ALA A 246 -9.89 4.31 11.21
C ALA A 246 -8.54 4.87 11.71
N ARG A 247 -7.43 4.41 11.11
CA ARG A 247 -6.08 4.90 11.46
C ARG A 247 -5.88 6.37 11.12
N MET A 248 -6.39 6.81 9.98
CA MET A 248 -6.36 8.22 9.57
C MET A 248 -7.16 9.09 10.55
N TYR A 249 -8.38 8.69 10.92
CA TYR A 249 -9.21 9.42 11.87
C TYR A 249 -8.59 9.46 13.28
N MET A 250 -7.95 8.38 13.73
CA MET A 250 -7.16 8.38 14.98
C MET A 250 -6.06 9.44 14.93
N TRP A 251 -5.32 9.52 13.82
CA TRP A 251 -4.26 10.53 13.64
C TRP A 251 -4.84 11.95 13.56
N ALA A 252 -6.01 12.11 12.93
CA ALA A 252 -6.76 13.36 12.84
C ALA A 252 -7.45 13.77 14.17
N LYS A 253 -7.45 12.92 15.20
CA LYS A 253 -8.16 13.07 16.48
C LYS A 253 -9.69 13.05 16.36
N ASP A 254 -10.22 12.53 15.26
CA ASP A 254 -11.64 12.23 15.12
C ASP A 254 -11.91 10.81 15.64
N TYR A 255 -12.01 10.70 16.95
CA TYR A 255 -12.13 9.42 17.64
C TYR A 255 -13.47 8.72 17.40
N ASP A 256 -14.54 9.47 17.16
CA ASP A 256 -15.87 8.91 16.88
C ASP A 256 -15.88 8.24 15.51
N ALA A 257 -15.31 8.87 14.49
CA ALA A 257 -15.16 8.28 13.16
C ALA A 257 -14.20 7.09 13.17
N ALA A 258 -13.10 7.18 13.92
CA ALA A 258 -12.15 6.09 14.09
C ALA A 258 -12.81 4.87 14.75
N PHE A 259 -13.61 5.09 15.80
CA PHE A 259 -14.35 4.04 16.49
C PHE A 259 -15.35 3.35 15.55
N SER A 260 -16.16 4.15 14.83
CA SER A 260 -17.17 3.63 13.91
C SER A 260 -16.54 2.76 12.79
N CYS A 261 -15.44 3.19 12.20
CA CYS A 261 -14.72 2.41 11.21
C CYS A 261 -14.14 1.12 11.81
N SER A 262 -13.64 1.18 13.04
CA SER A 262 -13.07 0.00 13.73
C SER A 262 -14.16 -1.01 14.07
N GLU A 263 -15.32 -0.57 14.58
CA GLU A 263 -16.48 -1.43 14.85
C GLU A 263 -16.97 -2.13 13.58
N GLU A 264 -17.03 -1.41 12.46
CA GLU A 264 -17.44 -2.00 11.19
C GLU A 264 -16.54 -3.15 10.76
N VAL A 265 -15.21 -3.02 10.90
CA VAL A 265 -14.27 -4.09 10.57
C VAL A 265 -14.41 -5.27 11.55
N ILE A 266 -14.43 -5.00 12.85
CA ILE A 266 -14.47 -6.03 13.91
C ILE A 266 -15.76 -6.85 13.84
N ASN A 267 -16.89 -6.19 13.58
CA ASN A 267 -18.21 -6.83 13.56
C ASN A 267 -18.58 -7.40 12.17
N SER A 268 -17.69 -7.32 11.19
CA SER A 268 -17.96 -7.79 9.83
C SER A 268 -18.07 -9.31 9.76
N THR A 269 -19.15 -9.79 9.14
CA THR A 269 -19.47 -11.23 9.04
C THR A 269 -20.06 -11.60 7.70
N TYR A 270 -19.95 -12.87 7.34
CA TYR A 270 -20.66 -13.50 6.24
C TYR A 270 -21.23 -14.84 6.69
N LYS A 271 -22.57 -15.03 6.57
CA LYS A 271 -23.27 -16.25 7.03
C LYS A 271 -22.86 -16.64 8.47
N ASP A 272 -22.95 -15.67 9.39
CA ASP A 272 -22.62 -15.81 10.83
C ASP A 272 -21.15 -16.17 11.14
N ARG A 273 -20.24 -16.10 10.16
CA ARG A 273 -18.80 -16.25 10.36
C ARG A 273 -18.12 -14.89 10.27
N ALA A 274 -17.32 -14.55 11.29
CA ALA A 274 -16.50 -13.34 11.25
C ALA A 274 -15.49 -13.41 10.09
N TYR A 275 -15.29 -12.29 9.41
CA TYR A 275 -14.20 -12.18 8.42
C TYR A 275 -12.84 -12.16 9.08
N PHE A 276 -12.73 -11.51 10.22
CA PHE A 276 -11.49 -11.33 10.96
C PHE A 276 -11.66 -11.85 12.39
N ASP A 277 -10.67 -12.59 12.86
CA ASP A 277 -10.71 -13.19 14.19
C ASP A 277 -9.30 -13.23 14.78
N PHE A 278 -9.18 -13.06 16.09
CA PHE A 278 -7.91 -13.22 16.78
C PHE A 278 -7.62 -14.69 17.00
N ILE A 279 -6.46 -15.13 16.53
CA ILE A 279 -6.05 -16.51 16.76
C ILE A 279 -5.38 -16.66 18.14
N ASN A 280 -5.56 -17.84 18.74
CA ASN A 280 -4.88 -18.19 19.97
C ASN A 280 -3.44 -18.69 19.71
N SER A 281 -2.62 -18.81 20.76
CA SER A 281 -1.22 -19.21 20.64
C SER A 281 -1.02 -20.61 20.04
N ALA A 282 -1.98 -21.52 20.20
CA ALA A 282 -1.91 -22.85 19.61
C ALA A 282 -2.15 -22.82 18.08
N GLU A 283 -3.05 -21.97 17.63
CA GLU A 283 -3.29 -21.73 16.19
C GLU A 283 -2.10 -21.02 15.56
N LEU A 284 -1.49 -20.05 16.24
CA LEU A 284 -0.31 -19.32 15.76
C LEU A 284 0.88 -20.26 15.48
N SER A 285 1.00 -21.37 16.21
CA SER A 285 2.05 -22.37 15.94
C SER A 285 1.89 -23.04 14.58
N LYS A 286 0.66 -23.13 14.06
CA LYS A 286 0.31 -23.73 12.77
C LYS A 286 0.25 -22.70 11.65
N ASP A 287 -0.28 -21.52 11.93
CA ASP A 287 -0.36 -20.39 11.00
C ASP A 287 0.43 -19.19 11.55
N LYS A 288 1.73 -19.17 11.26
CA LYS A 288 2.64 -18.10 11.69
C LYS A 288 2.31 -16.73 11.09
N LYS A 289 1.53 -16.69 10.01
CA LYS A 289 1.09 -15.44 9.38
C LYS A 289 -0.09 -14.82 10.10
N ASP A 290 -0.79 -15.58 10.94
CA ASP A 290 -2.05 -15.14 11.55
C ASP A 290 -3.09 -14.72 10.49
N SER A 291 -3.28 -15.57 9.49
CA SER A 291 -4.07 -15.25 8.29
C SER A 291 -5.52 -14.87 8.61
N LYS A 292 -6.06 -15.33 9.75
CA LYS A 292 -7.43 -15.01 10.18
C LYS A 292 -7.57 -13.54 10.60
N SER A 293 -6.56 -12.98 11.26
CA SER A 293 -6.60 -11.59 11.72
C SER A 293 -6.12 -10.58 10.68
N LEU A 294 -5.36 -11.03 9.67
CA LEU A 294 -4.85 -10.14 8.63
C LEU A 294 -5.97 -9.59 7.75
N ILE A 295 -6.08 -8.27 7.70
CA ILE A 295 -7.04 -7.55 6.86
C ILE A 295 -6.44 -7.32 5.48
N PHE A 296 -5.19 -6.86 5.45
CA PHE A 296 -4.42 -6.52 4.24
C PHE A 296 -2.94 -6.74 4.46
N THR A 297 -2.24 -7.21 3.44
CA THR A 297 -0.79 -7.29 3.41
C THR A 297 -0.27 -7.16 1.98
N ILE A 298 0.88 -6.54 1.82
CA ILE A 298 1.56 -6.46 0.52
C ILE A 298 2.42 -7.71 0.35
N SER A 299 2.23 -8.41 -0.77
CA SER A 299 3.02 -9.61 -1.09
C SER A 299 4.37 -9.23 -1.67
N HIS A 300 5.42 -9.86 -1.16
CA HIS A 300 6.77 -9.80 -1.71
C HIS A 300 7.36 -11.21 -1.74
N ASN A 301 7.56 -11.76 -2.94
CA ASN A 301 7.95 -13.16 -3.12
C ASN A 301 9.28 -13.53 -2.44
N ASN A 302 10.22 -12.61 -2.42
CA ASN A 302 11.57 -12.85 -1.93
C ASN A 302 11.89 -12.08 -0.63
N VAL A 303 10.88 -11.59 0.10
CA VAL A 303 11.08 -10.77 1.30
C VAL A 303 12.04 -11.41 2.31
N LEU A 304 11.98 -12.72 2.48
CA LEU A 304 12.81 -13.44 3.43
C LEU A 304 14.29 -13.46 3.03
N THR A 305 14.58 -13.62 1.75
CA THR A 305 15.96 -13.75 1.23
C THR A 305 16.57 -12.41 0.90
N ASP A 306 15.81 -11.52 0.29
CA ASP A 306 16.33 -10.30 -0.30
C ASP A 306 16.30 -9.14 0.70
N GLU A 307 15.34 -9.18 1.64
CA GLU A 307 15.12 -8.08 2.56
C GLU A 307 15.39 -8.44 4.02
N TYR A 308 14.70 -9.46 4.55
CA TYR A 308 14.77 -9.80 5.97
C TYR A 308 16.13 -10.35 6.40
N LYS A 309 16.69 -11.33 5.70
CA LYS A 309 18.00 -11.89 6.03
C LYS A 309 19.14 -10.86 5.95
N PRO A 310 19.24 -10.03 4.88
CA PRO A 310 20.22 -8.96 4.86
C PRO A 310 20.05 -7.97 6.01
N PHE A 311 18.81 -7.61 6.36
CA PHE A 311 18.53 -6.70 7.48
C PHE A 311 19.02 -7.30 8.81
N THR A 312 18.66 -8.53 9.11
CA THR A 312 19.04 -9.20 10.36
C THR A 312 20.54 -9.51 10.45
N ASN A 313 21.18 -9.87 9.34
CA ASN A 313 22.60 -10.16 9.30
C ASN A 313 23.48 -8.89 9.38
N ASN A 314 23.03 -7.78 8.82
CA ASN A 314 23.76 -6.50 8.85
C ASN A 314 23.51 -5.70 10.14
N GLY A 315 22.40 -5.95 10.83
CA GLY A 315 22.02 -5.25 12.07
C GLY A 315 22.68 -5.79 13.32
N SER A 316 23.05 -7.06 13.34
CA SER A 316 23.61 -7.72 14.52
C SER A 316 24.87 -8.50 14.18
N GLY A 317 25.96 -8.18 14.83
CA GLY A 317 27.13 -9.05 14.89
C GLY A 317 26.90 -10.36 15.70
N ARG A 318 25.66 -10.67 16.09
CA ARG A 318 25.23 -11.91 16.73
C ARG A 318 23.83 -12.21 16.23
N GLY A 319 23.65 -13.37 15.60
CA GLY A 319 22.37 -13.80 15.06
C GLY A 319 21.26 -13.73 16.10
N THR A 320 20.37 -12.78 15.97
CA THR A 320 19.08 -12.84 16.62
C THR A 320 18.32 -14.01 16.01
N SER A 321 17.90 -14.94 16.81
CA SER A 321 17.03 -16.02 16.34
C SER A 321 15.76 -15.38 15.77
N GLY A 322 15.27 -15.85 14.63
CA GLY A 322 14.08 -15.29 13.95
C GLY A 322 12.81 -15.25 14.82
N ALA A 323 12.88 -15.71 16.08
CA ALA A 323 11.84 -15.64 17.10
C ALA A 323 11.68 -14.21 17.69
N ASP A 324 12.75 -13.42 17.74
CA ASP A 324 12.72 -12.10 18.40
C ASP A 324 12.03 -11.03 17.54
N PHE A 325 12.03 -11.21 16.23
CA PHE A 325 11.37 -10.28 15.28
C PHE A 325 9.85 -10.42 15.19
N VAL A 326 9.32 -11.61 15.44
CA VAL A 326 7.87 -11.87 15.40
C VAL A 326 7.15 -11.25 16.61
N CYS A 327 7.85 -10.98 17.70
CA CYS A 327 7.26 -10.38 18.92
C CYS A 327 7.07 -8.86 18.84
N ALA A 328 7.79 -8.13 17.98
CA ALA A 328 7.68 -6.68 17.86
C ALA A 328 6.35 -6.21 17.24
N TRP A 329 5.66 -7.06 16.49
CA TRP A 329 4.37 -6.76 15.85
C TRP A 329 3.13 -7.07 16.71
N LYS A 330 3.30 -7.49 17.95
CA LYS A 330 2.21 -7.91 18.86
C LYS A 330 1.93 -6.95 20.02
N ARG A 331 2.36 -5.70 19.95
CA ARG A 331 2.04 -4.72 20.99
C ARG A 331 1.30 -3.51 20.45
#